data_d2c1f66266112b767a52c6ed5d4df6c6
#
_entry.id   d2c1f66266112b767a52c6ed5d4df6c6
#
_cell.length_a   1.000
_cell.length_b   1.000
_cell.length_c   1.000
_cell.angle_alpha   90.00
_cell.angle_beta   90.00
_cell.angle_gamma   90.00
#
_symmetry.space_group_name_H-M   'P 1'
#
loop_
_entity.id
_entity.type
_entity.pdbx_description
1 polymer ?
#
loop_
_entity_poly.entity_id
_entity_poly.type
_entity_poly.pdbx_seq_one_letter_code
_entity_poly.pdbx_strand_id
1 'polypeptide(L)'
;MERGRRMSYISPGEQFNVVDLDEERTRISTLLRNRGYFYFRPDYMTYQADTTLVPGGHISLRLIPVPGLPAAAQRPYYVGDASVYLFGKNGEAPNDSMMYKNLNIHYYKKLQVRPNMLYRWLNYQQFVRNAQMRASNRTRLYSQYRQEQVQEKLSQLGIFSYLDLQYAPKDTTAVCDTLNVTMQATFAKPLDAELELNVVTKSNDQTGPGASFGVTRNNVFGGGESWNVKLKGSYEWQTGGGEKSSLMNSWEMGVSTSLTFPRVVFPHWGKREFDFPATTTFRLYIDQLNRARYYKLLSFGGNATYDFQPTRTSRHSITPFKLTFNVLQHQSEEFREIADANPALYISLKDQFIPAMEYTYTYDNASARGIKNPIWWQSTVTSAGNLTSVIYRAFGQSFSKEDKRLLNVPFAQFVKLNTEFRHLWNMDKNNKIASRVALGALFAYGNATIAPYSEQFYVGGANSIRAFTVRSIGPGGYHPAESRYSYLDQTGTFRFEANVEYRFRIFKSIWGATFLDAGNVWLMRKDEARPNSQLELKTFPKQIALGTGVGIRYDMDILVFRLDFGIPLHLPYDTERSGYYNVTGSFMKNLGIHFAIGYPF
;
A
#
# COMPACT_ATOMS: atom_id res chain seq x y z
N MET A 1 25.93 -2.97 -23.26
CA MET A 1 25.71 -1.71 -24.00
C MET A 1 24.26 -1.52 -24.44
N GLU A 2 23.58 -2.51 -25.04
CA GLU A 2 22.19 -2.36 -25.53
C GLU A 2 21.14 -2.00 -24.46
N ARG A 3 21.20 -2.57 -23.25
CA ARG A 3 20.31 -2.17 -22.15
C ARG A 3 20.48 -0.71 -21.70
N GLY A 4 21.67 -0.14 -21.85
CA GLY A 4 21.94 1.27 -21.56
C GLY A 4 21.33 2.23 -22.59
N ARG A 5 21.24 1.84 -23.84
CA ARG A 5 20.62 2.65 -24.90
C ARG A 5 19.11 2.78 -24.75
N ARG A 6 18.42 1.74 -24.27
CA ARG A 6 16.95 1.75 -24.05
C ARG A 6 16.49 2.68 -22.91
N MET A 7 17.42 3.16 -22.10
CA MET A 7 17.15 4.07 -20.96
C MET A 7 17.72 5.48 -21.21
N SER A 8 18.14 5.80 -22.43
CA SER A 8 18.63 7.13 -22.80
C SER A 8 17.47 8.13 -22.82
N TYR A 9 17.73 9.35 -22.34
CA TYR A 9 16.81 10.48 -22.47
C TYR A 9 16.80 11.08 -23.87
N ILE A 10 17.74 10.64 -24.72
CA ILE A 10 17.90 11.14 -26.08
C ILE A 10 17.65 10.00 -27.04
N SER A 11 16.72 10.18 -27.98
CA SER A 11 16.42 9.24 -29.04
C SER A 11 16.57 9.93 -30.42
N PRO A 12 17.03 9.21 -31.44
CA PRO A 12 17.10 9.76 -32.79
C PRO A 12 15.72 10.21 -33.28
N GLY A 13 15.64 11.41 -33.86
CA GLY A 13 14.40 11.97 -34.41
C GLY A 13 13.52 12.73 -33.41
N GLU A 14 13.91 12.80 -32.12
CA GLU A 14 13.22 13.62 -31.11
C GLU A 14 13.63 15.10 -31.23
N GLN A 15 12.80 15.97 -30.69
CA GLN A 15 13.05 17.40 -30.63
C GLN A 15 14.25 17.71 -29.74
N PHE A 16 15.15 18.59 -30.21
CA PHE A 16 16.30 19.04 -29.40
C PHE A 16 15.85 19.72 -28.13
N ASN A 17 16.33 19.21 -26.98
CA ASN A 17 16.01 19.73 -25.66
C ASN A 17 17.26 19.69 -24.77
N VAL A 18 17.71 20.85 -24.31
CA VAL A 18 18.90 20.98 -23.46
C VAL A 18 18.75 20.24 -22.13
N VAL A 19 17.53 20.20 -21.57
CA VAL A 19 17.26 19.51 -20.32
C VAL A 19 17.52 18.00 -20.46
N ASP A 20 17.07 17.39 -21.56
CA ASP A 20 17.28 15.95 -21.83
C ASP A 20 18.77 15.63 -22.03
N LEU A 21 19.55 16.58 -22.60
CA LEU A 21 21.00 16.45 -22.73
C LEU A 21 21.70 16.45 -21.35
N ASP A 22 21.28 17.30 -20.44
CA ASP A 22 21.83 17.36 -19.07
C ASP A 22 21.43 16.15 -18.25
N GLU A 23 20.19 15.68 -18.38
CA GLU A 23 19.73 14.46 -17.75
C GLU A 23 20.48 13.22 -18.26
N GLU A 24 20.80 13.16 -19.55
CA GLU A 24 21.61 12.07 -20.12
C GLU A 24 23.04 12.08 -19.60
N ARG A 25 23.70 13.24 -19.48
CA ARG A 25 25.03 13.36 -18.84
C ARG A 25 24.99 12.87 -17.39
N THR A 26 23.96 13.25 -16.65
CA THR A 26 23.73 12.82 -15.26
C THR A 26 23.52 11.32 -15.19
N ARG A 27 22.73 10.74 -16.09
CA ARG A 27 22.48 9.30 -16.18
C ARG A 27 23.77 8.52 -16.44
N ILE A 28 24.58 8.96 -17.38
CA ILE A 28 25.83 8.30 -17.72
C ILE A 28 26.84 8.42 -16.58
N SER A 29 26.94 9.59 -15.95
CA SER A 29 27.76 9.78 -14.76
C SER A 29 27.37 8.80 -13.65
N THR A 30 26.08 8.65 -13.37
CA THR A 30 25.55 7.67 -12.41
C THR A 30 25.91 6.24 -12.79
N LEU A 31 25.81 5.87 -14.08
CA LEU A 31 26.22 4.55 -14.55
C LEU A 31 27.71 4.28 -14.33
N LEU A 32 28.56 5.26 -14.55
CA LEU A 32 30.01 5.15 -14.32
C LEU A 32 30.30 5.07 -12.82
N ARG A 33 29.69 5.91 -12.00
CA ARG A 33 29.81 5.86 -10.54
C ARG A 33 29.34 4.53 -9.97
N ASN A 34 28.34 3.89 -10.57
CA ASN A 34 27.91 2.53 -10.21
C ASN A 34 28.89 1.42 -10.64
N ARG A 35 29.90 1.76 -11.44
CA ARG A 35 30.99 0.89 -11.86
C ARG A 35 32.33 1.22 -11.23
N GLY A 36 32.32 2.00 -10.15
CA GLY A 36 33.52 2.32 -9.39
C GLY A 36 34.12 3.71 -9.64
N TYR A 37 33.72 4.43 -10.65
CA TYR A 37 34.29 5.75 -11.00
C TYR A 37 33.76 6.83 -10.05
N PHE A 38 34.23 6.81 -8.80
CA PHE A 38 33.73 7.64 -7.70
C PHE A 38 33.77 9.15 -8.00
N TYR A 39 34.87 9.64 -8.57
CA TYR A 39 35.05 11.05 -8.86
C TYR A 39 34.47 11.51 -10.19
N PHE A 40 33.82 10.61 -10.94
CA PHE A 40 33.23 10.98 -12.22
C PHE A 40 32.00 11.88 -12.02
N ARG A 41 31.96 13.01 -12.77
CA ARG A 41 30.89 14.03 -12.71
C ARG A 41 30.24 14.23 -14.09
N PRO A 42 28.97 14.71 -14.15
CA PRO A 42 28.31 15.04 -15.41
C PRO A 42 29.10 16.04 -16.27
N ASP A 43 29.77 17.02 -15.62
CA ASP A 43 30.54 18.08 -16.28
C ASP A 43 31.81 17.58 -17.00
N TYR A 44 32.19 16.31 -16.79
CA TYR A 44 33.29 15.66 -17.50
C TYR A 44 32.91 15.13 -18.88
N MET A 45 31.65 15.35 -19.28
CA MET A 45 31.13 15.03 -20.61
C MET A 45 30.51 16.26 -21.24
N THR A 46 30.71 16.42 -22.55
CA THR A 46 30.10 17.48 -23.35
C THR A 46 29.56 16.92 -24.65
N TYR A 47 28.72 17.69 -25.34
CA TYR A 47 28.19 17.34 -26.64
C TYR A 47 28.90 18.14 -27.73
N GLN A 48 29.33 17.45 -28.72
CA GLN A 48 29.71 18.03 -29.99
C GLN A 48 28.48 17.98 -30.92
N ALA A 49 28.03 19.13 -31.37
CA ALA A 49 26.89 19.29 -32.24
C ALA A 49 27.38 19.64 -33.66
N ASP A 50 26.83 18.95 -34.67
CA ASP A 50 27.12 19.22 -36.07
C ASP A 50 25.78 19.41 -36.81
N THR A 51 25.63 20.56 -37.45
CA THR A 51 24.47 20.95 -38.26
C THR A 51 24.76 20.90 -39.75
N THR A 52 26.01 20.63 -40.14
CA THR A 52 26.44 20.66 -41.55
C THR A 52 26.32 19.30 -42.25
N LEU A 53 26.39 18.21 -41.47
CA LEU A 53 26.33 16.84 -41.96
C LEU A 53 24.92 16.28 -42.16
N VAL A 54 23.89 17.03 -41.77
CA VAL A 54 22.49 16.57 -41.75
C VAL A 54 21.57 17.58 -42.44
N PRO A 55 20.42 17.14 -43.00
CA PRO A 55 19.46 18.04 -43.65
C PRO A 55 18.98 19.15 -42.72
N GLY A 56 18.57 20.30 -43.29
CA GLY A 56 18.16 21.48 -42.52
C GLY A 56 17.13 21.15 -41.46
N GLY A 57 17.32 21.73 -40.27
CA GLY A 57 16.47 21.51 -39.11
C GLY A 57 16.87 20.29 -38.25
N HIS A 58 17.91 19.56 -38.59
CA HIS A 58 18.45 18.44 -37.82
C HIS A 58 19.83 18.74 -37.24
N ILE A 59 20.15 18.10 -36.12
CA ILE A 59 21.44 18.23 -35.44
C ILE A 59 21.99 16.83 -35.18
N SER A 60 23.24 16.58 -35.59
CA SER A 60 23.98 15.38 -35.21
C SER A 60 24.70 15.63 -33.90
N LEU A 61 24.40 14.82 -32.86
CA LEU A 61 25.00 14.97 -31.53
C LEU A 61 25.95 13.82 -31.23
N ARG A 62 27.16 14.16 -30.78
CA ARG A 62 28.15 13.20 -30.28
C ARG A 62 28.54 13.56 -28.86
N LEU A 63 28.32 12.63 -27.92
CA LEU A 63 28.78 12.78 -26.54
C LEU A 63 30.28 12.45 -26.46
N ILE A 64 31.08 13.37 -25.98
CA ILE A 64 32.53 13.24 -25.82
C ILE A 64 32.99 13.61 -24.41
N PRO A 65 34.08 13.02 -23.91
CA PRO A 65 34.70 13.48 -22.67
C PRO A 65 35.36 14.85 -22.90
N VAL A 66 35.32 15.67 -21.85
CA VAL A 66 36.01 16.97 -21.85
C VAL A 66 37.53 16.73 -21.84
N PRO A 67 38.33 17.47 -22.63
CA PRO A 67 39.79 17.39 -22.58
C PRO A 67 40.34 17.72 -21.16
N GLY A 68 41.39 17.00 -20.75
CA GLY A 68 42.03 17.26 -19.45
C GLY A 68 41.32 16.66 -18.25
N LEU A 69 40.55 15.56 -18.44
CA LEU A 69 39.93 14.83 -17.34
C LEU A 69 40.94 14.48 -16.23
N PRO A 70 40.61 14.77 -14.93
CA PRO A 70 41.46 14.38 -13.83
C PRO A 70 41.72 12.86 -13.80
N ALA A 71 42.98 12.44 -13.55
CA ALA A 71 43.32 11.02 -13.46
C ALA A 71 42.49 10.25 -12.44
N ALA A 72 42.07 10.90 -11.36
CA ALA A 72 41.16 10.32 -10.35
C ALA A 72 39.79 9.97 -10.91
N ALA A 73 39.29 10.70 -11.92
CA ALA A 73 37.98 10.41 -12.53
C ALA A 73 38.06 9.29 -13.58
N GLN A 74 39.26 8.91 -14.02
CA GLN A 74 39.46 7.92 -15.08
C GLN A 74 39.69 6.50 -14.57
N ARG A 75 39.73 6.29 -13.25
CA ARG A 75 39.96 4.97 -12.64
C ARG A 75 38.82 4.55 -11.71
N PRO A 76 38.57 3.24 -11.57
CA PRO A 76 37.61 2.72 -10.61
C PRO A 76 38.21 2.71 -9.18
N TYR A 77 37.36 2.90 -8.18
CA TYR A 77 37.68 2.85 -6.76
C TYR A 77 37.02 1.66 -6.09
N TYR A 78 37.69 1.14 -5.06
CA TYR A 78 37.28 0.01 -4.26
C TYR A 78 36.94 0.48 -2.85
N VAL A 79 35.95 -0.14 -2.22
CA VAL A 79 35.58 0.13 -0.83
C VAL A 79 36.53 -0.62 0.10
N GLY A 80 37.17 0.11 0.99
CA GLY A 80 38.11 -0.38 2.01
C GLY A 80 37.47 -0.61 3.37
N ASP A 81 38.13 -0.09 4.42
CA ASP A 81 37.69 -0.26 5.80
C ASP A 81 36.55 0.70 6.14
N ALA A 82 35.72 0.30 7.12
CA ALA A 82 34.61 1.12 7.58
C ALA A 82 34.76 1.49 9.06
N SER A 83 34.54 2.76 9.37
CA SER A 83 34.50 3.30 10.72
C SER A 83 33.17 3.95 11.00
N VAL A 84 32.62 3.73 12.19
CA VAL A 84 31.32 4.25 12.62
C VAL A 84 31.51 5.11 13.85
N TYR A 85 30.99 6.33 13.80
CA TYR A 85 31.01 7.28 14.91
C TYR A 85 29.55 7.53 15.35
N LEU A 86 29.20 7.03 16.53
CA LEU A 86 27.87 7.13 17.12
C LEU A 86 27.87 8.18 18.23
N PHE A 87 27.30 9.32 17.92
CA PHE A 87 27.12 10.42 18.85
C PHE A 87 25.92 10.15 19.77
N GLY A 88 26.01 10.69 21.00
CA GLY A 88 24.88 10.66 21.93
C GLY A 88 23.67 11.43 21.41
N LYS A 89 22.53 11.33 22.11
CA LYS A 89 21.24 11.93 21.68
C LYS A 89 21.28 13.46 21.58
N ASN A 90 22.16 14.11 22.33
CA ASN A 90 22.33 15.56 22.30
C ASN A 90 23.63 15.96 21.55
N GLY A 91 24.19 15.06 20.73
CA GLY A 91 25.42 15.30 19.98
C GLY A 91 26.71 15.06 20.75
N GLU A 92 26.65 14.39 21.92
CA GLU A 92 27.87 14.08 22.69
C GLU A 92 28.80 13.18 21.88
N ALA A 93 30.11 13.58 21.87
CA ALA A 93 31.12 12.88 21.11
C ALA A 93 31.38 11.46 21.63
N PRO A 94 31.73 10.52 20.75
CA PRO A 94 32.15 9.18 21.13
C PRO A 94 33.34 9.23 22.10
N ASN A 95 33.28 8.48 23.18
CA ASN A 95 34.33 8.41 24.22
C ASN A 95 34.83 6.98 24.45
N ASP A 96 34.29 6.02 23.75
CA ASP A 96 34.67 4.60 23.80
C ASP A 96 34.67 4.01 22.40
N SER A 97 35.37 2.89 22.20
CA SER A 97 35.44 2.23 20.90
C SER A 97 35.55 0.73 21.02
N MET A 98 35.10 0.04 19.99
CA MET A 98 35.27 -1.40 19.85
C MET A 98 35.49 -1.81 18.40
N MET A 99 36.21 -2.88 18.17
CA MET A 99 36.34 -3.51 16.87
C MET A 99 35.37 -4.71 16.78
N TYR A 100 34.53 -4.73 15.78
CA TYR A 100 33.69 -5.87 15.46
C TYR A 100 33.97 -6.33 14.04
N LYS A 101 34.65 -7.48 13.89
CA LYS A 101 35.19 -7.98 12.60
C LYS A 101 36.13 -6.92 11.98
N ASN A 102 35.75 -6.34 10.83
CA ASN A 102 36.51 -5.27 10.15
C ASN A 102 35.85 -3.88 10.28
N LEU A 103 34.99 -3.70 11.28
CA LEU A 103 34.27 -2.47 11.53
C LEU A 103 34.75 -1.85 12.84
N ASN A 104 35.33 -0.62 12.78
CA ASN A 104 35.64 0.17 13.94
C ASN A 104 34.40 0.95 14.37
N ILE A 105 33.94 0.74 15.60
CA ILE A 105 32.76 1.40 16.15
C ILE A 105 33.18 2.27 17.33
N HIS A 106 33.03 3.58 17.16
CA HIS A 106 33.22 4.58 18.21
C HIS A 106 31.84 4.99 18.73
N TYR A 107 31.64 5.00 20.04
CA TYR A 107 30.34 5.27 20.64
C TYR A 107 30.43 6.06 21.94
N TYR A 108 29.31 6.68 22.34
CA TYR A 108 29.19 7.42 23.58
C TYR A 108 28.67 6.55 24.72
N LYS A 109 29.43 6.42 25.81
CA LYS A 109 29.14 5.67 27.05
C LYS A 109 28.82 4.19 26.82
N LYS A 110 27.68 3.87 26.17
CA LYS A 110 27.18 2.51 25.94
C LYS A 110 26.68 2.37 24.52
N LEU A 111 27.09 1.32 23.85
CA LEU A 111 26.59 0.99 22.52
C LEU A 111 25.09 0.65 22.57
N GLN A 112 24.27 1.47 21.91
CA GLN A 112 22.82 1.33 21.90
C GLN A 112 22.31 0.41 20.79
N VAL A 113 23.17 0.00 19.88
CA VAL A 113 22.85 -0.88 18.74
C VAL A 113 23.72 -2.12 18.75
N ARG A 114 23.20 -3.22 18.24
CA ARG A 114 23.99 -4.47 18.10
C ARG A 114 25.06 -4.28 17.04
N PRO A 115 26.34 -4.59 17.30
CA PRO A 115 27.42 -4.47 16.30
C PRO A 115 27.11 -5.23 15.00
N ASN A 116 26.48 -6.39 15.12
CA ASN A 116 26.10 -7.20 13.96
C ASN A 116 25.07 -6.50 13.05
N MET A 117 24.24 -5.61 13.59
CA MET A 117 23.31 -4.80 12.79
C MET A 117 24.09 -3.83 11.91
N LEU A 118 24.97 -3.02 12.48
CA LEU A 118 25.83 -2.08 11.75
C LEU A 118 26.69 -2.81 10.71
N TYR A 119 27.34 -3.90 11.12
CA TYR A 119 28.13 -4.73 10.22
C TYR A 119 27.33 -5.24 9.02
N ARG A 120 26.11 -5.71 9.24
CA ARG A 120 25.23 -6.21 8.17
C ARG A 120 24.87 -5.11 7.18
N TRP A 121 24.50 -3.94 7.66
CA TRP A 121 24.09 -2.84 6.79
C TRP A 121 25.25 -2.19 6.04
N LEU A 122 26.39 -1.95 6.71
CA LEU A 122 27.57 -1.32 6.11
C LEU A 122 28.37 -2.27 5.21
N ASN A 123 28.46 -3.55 5.58
CA ASN A 123 29.15 -4.56 4.78
C ASN A 123 28.24 -5.28 3.76
N TYR A 124 27.03 -4.80 3.55
CA TYR A 124 26.13 -5.34 2.53
C TYR A 124 26.77 -5.42 1.14
N GLN A 125 27.70 -4.53 0.83
CA GLN A 125 28.49 -4.54 -0.39
C GLN A 125 29.47 -5.72 -0.49
N GLN A 126 29.87 -6.31 0.65
CA GLN A 126 30.81 -7.43 0.71
C GLN A 126 30.14 -8.81 0.81
N PHE A 127 28.82 -8.87 1.08
CA PHE A 127 28.07 -10.11 1.16
C PHE A 127 27.70 -10.66 -0.22
N VAL A 128 28.71 -11.13 -0.96
CA VAL A 128 28.45 -11.91 -2.15
C VAL A 128 28.31 -13.37 -1.78
N ARG A 129 27.25 -13.97 -2.24
CA ARG A 129 26.81 -15.34 -1.90
C ARG A 129 27.77 -16.44 -2.32
N ASN A 130 28.66 -16.24 -3.28
CA ASN A 130 29.57 -17.26 -3.81
C ASN A 130 31.01 -17.03 -3.38
N ALA A 131 31.66 -18.06 -2.82
CA ALA A 131 33.05 -18.04 -2.43
C ALA A 131 34.01 -17.66 -3.59
N GLN A 132 33.66 -18.03 -4.82
CA GLN A 132 34.40 -17.67 -6.04
C GLN A 132 34.34 -16.16 -6.38
N MET A 133 33.23 -15.49 -6.05
CA MET A 133 33.14 -14.04 -6.21
C MET A 133 33.84 -13.25 -5.09
N ARG A 134 34.05 -13.87 -3.92
CA ARG A 134 34.82 -13.26 -2.81
C ARG A 134 36.29 -13.06 -3.16
N ALA A 135 36.82 -13.86 -4.06
CA ALA A 135 38.21 -13.77 -4.53
C ALA A 135 38.39 -12.70 -5.62
N SER A 136 37.33 -12.18 -6.21
CA SER A 136 37.40 -11.19 -7.29
C SER A 136 37.28 -9.77 -6.71
N ASN A 137 38.23 -8.90 -7.04
CA ASN A 137 38.21 -7.48 -6.66
C ASN A 137 36.93 -6.72 -7.11
N ARG A 138 36.16 -7.27 -8.05
CA ARG A 138 34.90 -6.67 -8.56
C ARG A 138 33.80 -6.53 -7.49
N THR A 139 33.87 -7.30 -6.39
CA THR A 139 32.87 -7.25 -5.32
C THR A 139 33.03 -6.06 -4.40
N ARG A 140 34.18 -5.41 -4.42
CA ARG A 140 34.50 -4.22 -3.60
C ARG A 140 34.41 -2.91 -4.36
N LEU A 141 34.03 -2.94 -5.64
CA LEU A 141 33.88 -1.72 -6.43
C LEU A 141 32.85 -0.79 -5.78
N TYR A 142 33.20 0.48 -5.67
CA TYR A 142 32.27 1.52 -5.27
C TYR A 142 31.05 1.54 -6.17
N SER A 143 29.89 1.83 -5.60
CA SER A 143 28.64 2.01 -6.33
C SER A 143 27.79 3.06 -5.63
N GLN A 144 27.46 4.13 -6.32
CA GLN A 144 26.59 5.19 -5.82
C GLN A 144 25.22 4.64 -5.40
N TYR A 145 24.64 3.76 -6.23
CA TYR A 145 23.36 3.11 -5.92
C TYR A 145 23.39 2.36 -4.58
N ARG A 146 24.49 1.66 -4.28
CA ARG A 146 24.63 0.93 -3.00
C ARG A 146 24.85 1.88 -1.83
N GLN A 147 25.58 2.97 -2.02
CA GLN A 147 25.73 4.00 -1.00
C GLN A 147 24.37 4.59 -0.62
N GLU A 148 23.59 5.01 -1.63
CA GLU A 148 22.24 5.53 -1.45
C GLU A 148 21.33 4.53 -0.74
N GLN A 149 21.37 3.25 -1.11
CA GLN A 149 20.59 2.20 -0.46
C GLN A 149 20.97 1.97 1.00
N VAL A 150 22.26 1.97 1.33
CA VAL A 150 22.72 1.80 2.71
C VAL A 150 22.24 2.98 3.55
N GLN A 151 22.39 4.20 3.05
CA GLN A 151 21.94 5.41 3.71
C GLN A 151 20.43 5.43 3.91
N GLU A 152 19.66 5.09 2.87
CA GLU A 152 18.20 5.00 2.92
C GLU A 152 17.74 3.98 3.97
N LYS A 153 18.29 2.77 3.94
CA LYS A 153 17.94 1.70 4.89
C LYS A 153 18.25 2.05 6.34
N LEU A 154 19.42 2.66 6.59
CA LEU A 154 19.79 3.09 7.93
C LEU A 154 18.92 4.25 8.43
N SER A 155 18.57 5.18 7.55
CA SER A 155 17.64 6.29 7.86
C SER A 155 16.23 5.80 8.17
N GLN A 156 15.74 4.79 7.42
CA GLN A 156 14.42 4.20 7.63
C GLN A 156 14.26 3.42 8.94
N LEU A 157 15.37 3.08 9.62
CA LEU A 157 15.30 2.47 10.95
C LEU A 157 14.69 3.40 12.01
N GLY A 158 14.67 4.73 11.78
CA GLY A 158 14.14 5.71 12.71
C GLY A 158 14.89 5.82 14.04
N ILE A 159 16.12 5.28 14.10
CA ILE A 159 16.95 5.29 15.31
C ILE A 159 17.98 6.41 15.34
N PHE A 160 18.21 7.05 14.19
CA PHE A 160 19.15 8.17 14.03
C PHE A 160 18.39 9.44 13.66
N SER A 161 18.70 10.54 14.34
CA SER A 161 18.23 11.89 13.98
C SER A 161 19.11 12.52 12.90
N TYR A 162 20.35 12.10 12.83
CA TYR A 162 21.32 12.48 11.81
C TYR A 162 22.10 11.25 11.36
N LEU A 163 22.33 11.12 10.08
CA LEU A 163 23.12 10.06 9.47
C LEU A 163 23.82 10.57 8.23
N ASP A 164 25.15 10.44 8.20
CA ASP A 164 25.97 10.75 7.05
C ASP A 164 26.95 9.62 6.75
N LEU A 165 27.12 9.30 5.46
CA LEU A 165 28.03 8.29 4.94
C LEU A 165 29.04 8.95 4.01
N GLN A 166 30.27 9.11 4.49
CA GLN A 166 31.37 9.71 3.75
C GLN A 166 32.31 8.63 3.21
N TYR A 167 32.74 8.83 1.98
CA TYR A 167 33.75 8.02 1.32
C TYR A 167 34.97 8.88 1.03
N ALA A 168 36.11 8.50 1.58
CA ALA A 168 37.35 9.22 1.40
C ALA A 168 38.50 8.29 0.99
N PRO A 169 39.46 8.74 0.20
CA PRO A 169 40.66 7.95 -0.12
C PRO A 169 41.33 7.44 1.15
N LYS A 170 41.81 6.20 1.12
CA LYS A 170 42.53 5.58 2.24
C LYS A 170 43.81 6.31 2.56
N ASP A 171 44.47 6.81 1.54
CA ASP A 171 45.69 7.61 1.65
C ASP A 171 45.70 8.74 0.61
N THR A 172 46.64 9.66 0.73
CA THR A 172 46.80 10.83 -0.14
C THR A 172 47.66 10.59 -1.37
N THR A 173 48.09 9.36 -1.61
CA THR A 173 48.93 9.03 -2.77
C THR A 173 48.15 9.11 -4.06
N ALA A 174 48.82 9.56 -5.13
CA ALA A 174 48.21 9.66 -6.46
C ALA A 174 47.74 8.30 -7.03
N VAL A 175 48.16 7.19 -6.46
CA VAL A 175 47.86 5.81 -6.89
C VAL A 175 46.75 5.18 -6.06
N CYS A 176 46.30 5.82 -4.97
CA CYS A 176 45.24 5.30 -4.10
C CYS A 176 43.97 5.04 -4.89
N ASP A 177 43.50 3.80 -4.92
CA ASP A 177 42.28 3.33 -5.54
C ASP A 177 41.21 2.84 -4.52
N THR A 178 41.53 3.00 -3.23
CA THR A 178 40.70 2.49 -2.12
C THR A 178 40.05 3.62 -1.36
N LEU A 179 38.74 3.51 -1.14
CA LEU A 179 37.93 4.46 -0.37
C LEU A 179 37.56 3.86 0.98
N ASN A 180 37.93 4.49 2.07
CA ASN A 180 37.42 4.16 3.39
C ASN A 180 36.06 4.81 3.61
N VAL A 181 35.20 4.12 4.34
CA VAL A 181 33.85 4.56 4.65
C VAL A 181 33.78 5.04 6.08
N THR A 182 33.32 6.27 6.27
CA THR A 182 33.04 6.84 7.59
C THR A 182 31.55 7.09 7.71
N MET A 183 30.91 6.43 8.67
CA MET A 183 29.54 6.69 9.06
C MET A 183 29.54 7.57 10.30
N GLN A 184 28.86 8.70 10.24
CA GLN A 184 28.57 9.55 11.40
C GLN A 184 27.07 9.54 11.65
N ALA A 185 26.65 9.21 12.87
CA ALA A 185 25.24 9.16 13.21
C ALA A 185 24.98 9.63 14.64
N THR A 186 23.92 10.39 14.82
CA THR A 186 23.41 10.84 16.13
C THR A 186 22.13 10.08 16.44
N PHE A 187 22.03 9.53 17.64
CA PHE A 187 20.82 8.81 18.04
C PHE A 187 19.61 9.75 18.16
N ALA A 188 18.47 9.33 17.63
CA ALA A 188 17.18 9.95 17.88
C ALA A 188 16.69 9.65 19.31
N LYS A 189 15.66 10.38 19.74
CA LYS A 189 14.92 10.02 20.96
C LYS A 189 14.25 8.67 20.73
N PRO A 190 14.30 7.75 21.72
CA PRO A 190 13.79 6.38 21.53
C PRO A 190 12.25 6.28 21.57
N LEU A 191 11.56 7.31 22.02
CA LEU A 191 10.11 7.35 22.16
C LEU A 191 9.55 8.43 21.23
N ASP A 192 8.60 8.03 20.40
CA ASP A 192 7.77 8.89 19.57
C ASP A 192 6.32 8.74 20.00
N ALA A 193 5.61 9.86 20.13
CA ALA A 193 4.18 9.89 20.42
C ALA A 193 3.45 10.59 19.27
N GLU A 194 2.35 9.98 18.83
CA GLU A 194 1.52 10.47 17.74
C GLU A 194 0.09 10.61 18.23
N LEU A 195 -0.50 11.77 18.02
CA LEU A 195 -1.93 12.02 18.23
C LEU A 195 -2.56 12.35 16.87
N GLU A 196 -3.51 11.55 16.45
CA GLU A 196 -4.29 11.76 15.24
C GLU A 196 -5.73 12.09 15.62
N LEU A 197 -6.24 13.19 15.11
CA LEU A 197 -7.64 13.58 15.23
C LEU A 197 -8.25 13.61 13.84
N ASN A 198 -9.38 12.95 13.67
CA ASN A 198 -10.08 12.92 12.39
C ASN A 198 -11.59 13.12 12.59
N VAL A 199 -12.24 13.54 11.52
CA VAL A 199 -13.70 13.54 11.41
C VAL A 199 -14.03 12.75 10.15
N VAL A 200 -14.88 11.75 10.31
CA VAL A 200 -15.32 10.90 9.21
C VAL A 200 -16.77 11.21 8.90
N THR A 201 -17.04 11.56 7.65
CA THR A 201 -18.41 11.68 7.14
C THR A 201 -18.59 10.58 6.09
N LYS A 202 -19.58 9.74 6.30
CA LYS A 202 -19.90 8.62 5.39
C LYS A 202 -21.13 8.99 4.54
N SER A 203 -21.20 8.47 3.33
CA SER A 203 -22.33 8.71 2.42
C SER A 203 -23.66 8.07 2.85
N ASN A 204 -23.67 7.33 3.96
CA ASN A 204 -24.86 6.81 4.61
C ASN A 204 -25.33 7.69 5.78
N ASP A 205 -25.06 8.98 5.71
CA ASP A 205 -25.42 9.98 6.71
C ASP A 205 -24.84 9.74 8.12
N GLN A 206 -23.78 8.94 8.22
CA GLN A 206 -23.04 8.79 9.46
C GLN A 206 -21.84 9.74 9.47
N THR A 207 -21.77 10.56 10.51
CA THR A 207 -20.67 11.51 10.71
C THR A 207 -20.19 11.39 12.15
N GLY A 208 -18.90 11.56 12.36
CA GLY A 208 -18.39 11.60 13.72
C GLY A 208 -16.89 11.79 13.84
N PRO A 209 -16.44 12.22 15.02
CA PRO A 209 -15.04 12.36 15.33
C PRO A 209 -14.39 11.01 15.61
N GLY A 210 -13.13 10.91 15.26
CA GLY A 210 -12.24 9.83 15.64
C GLY A 210 -10.96 10.40 16.23
N ALA A 211 -10.35 9.65 17.13
CA ALA A 211 -9.06 9.97 17.69
C ALA A 211 -8.22 8.70 17.80
N SER A 212 -6.92 8.82 17.54
CA SER A 212 -5.99 7.76 17.89
C SER A 212 -4.74 8.33 18.55
N PHE A 213 -4.26 7.62 19.56
CA PHE A 213 -3.02 7.95 20.26
C PHE A 213 -2.08 6.76 20.17
N GLY A 214 -0.90 7.00 19.60
CA GLY A 214 0.14 6.01 19.43
C GLY A 214 1.41 6.37 20.20
N VAL A 215 2.05 5.37 20.79
CA VAL A 215 3.40 5.49 21.35
C VAL A 215 4.28 4.44 20.72
N THR A 216 5.38 4.87 20.12
CA THR A 216 6.37 3.99 19.49
C THR A 216 7.68 4.08 20.25
N ARG A 217 8.20 2.95 20.68
CA ARG A 217 9.57 2.82 21.17
C ARG A 217 10.46 2.23 20.09
N ASN A 218 11.39 3.01 19.61
CA ASN A 218 12.36 2.59 18.61
C ASN A 218 13.55 1.87 19.25
N ASN A 219 14.15 0.95 18.49
CA ASN A 219 15.36 0.21 18.85
C ASN A 219 15.24 -0.59 20.16
N VAL A 220 14.13 -1.31 20.32
CA VAL A 220 13.80 -2.01 21.58
C VAL A 220 14.87 -3.03 21.97
N PHE A 221 15.42 -3.76 21.00
CA PHE A 221 16.41 -4.82 21.23
C PHE A 221 17.78 -4.50 20.65
N GLY A 222 18.01 -3.27 20.17
CA GLY A 222 19.30 -2.85 19.61
C GLY A 222 19.54 -3.27 18.15
N GLY A 223 18.55 -3.78 17.45
CA GLY A 223 18.63 -4.19 16.05
C GLY A 223 17.77 -3.35 15.11
N GLY A 224 17.27 -2.19 15.59
CA GLY A 224 16.34 -1.32 14.84
C GLY A 224 14.89 -1.76 14.94
N GLU A 225 14.56 -2.65 15.89
CA GLU A 225 13.18 -3.07 16.11
C GLU A 225 12.34 -1.95 16.72
N SER A 226 11.09 -1.79 16.31
CA SER A 226 10.13 -0.83 16.89
C SER A 226 8.97 -1.53 17.55
N TRP A 227 8.60 -1.05 18.73
CA TRP A 227 7.41 -1.49 19.44
C TRP A 227 6.43 -0.33 19.54
N ASN A 228 5.25 -0.53 18.97
CA ASN A 228 4.16 0.46 18.95
C ASN A 228 2.98 -0.05 19.76
N VAL A 229 2.37 0.85 20.52
CA VAL A 229 1.06 0.66 21.15
C VAL A 229 0.16 1.79 20.68
N LYS A 230 -1.00 1.45 20.11
CA LYS A 230 -1.96 2.42 19.59
C LYS A 230 -3.33 2.19 20.23
N LEU A 231 -3.89 3.27 20.74
CA LEU A 231 -5.28 3.38 21.20
C LEU A 231 -6.05 4.09 20.09
N LYS A 232 -7.26 3.64 19.78
CA LYS A 232 -8.17 4.32 18.85
C LYS A 232 -9.56 4.42 19.46
N GLY A 233 -10.26 5.48 19.13
CA GLY A 233 -11.65 5.67 19.50
C GLY A 233 -12.36 6.46 18.42
N SER A 234 -13.60 6.10 18.11
CA SER A 234 -14.46 6.88 17.23
C SER A 234 -15.89 6.86 17.73
N TYR A 235 -16.59 7.92 17.43
CA TYR A 235 -18.00 8.05 17.73
C TYR A 235 -18.71 8.59 16.47
N GLU A 236 -19.73 7.89 16.03
CA GLU A 236 -20.48 8.24 14.82
C GLU A 236 -21.95 8.41 15.16
N TRP A 237 -22.57 9.47 14.64
CA TRP A 237 -24.01 9.70 14.70
C TRP A 237 -24.58 9.88 13.29
N GLN A 238 -25.86 9.66 13.15
CA GLN A 238 -26.56 9.87 11.88
C GLN A 238 -27.00 11.33 11.76
N THR A 239 -26.68 11.96 10.62
CA THR A 239 -26.94 13.39 10.35
C THR A 239 -28.16 13.64 9.45
N GLY A 240 -28.69 12.62 8.75
CA GLY A 240 -29.87 12.72 7.86
C GLY A 240 -31.19 12.63 8.62
N GLY A 241 -31.97 13.72 8.62
CA GLY A 241 -33.21 13.84 9.37
C GLY A 241 -34.46 13.52 8.55
N GLY A 242 -35.01 12.32 8.70
CA GLY A 242 -36.44 12.04 8.49
C GLY A 242 -37.07 11.60 9.81
N GLU A 243 -38.38 11.76 10.00
CA GLU A 243 -39.12 11.37 11.24
C GLU A 243 -38.87 9.93 11.71
N LYS A 244 -38.17 9.12 10.94
CA LYS A 244 -37.74 7.74 11.24
C LYS A 244 -36.25 7.59 11.60
N SER A 245 -35.47 8.68 11.67
CA SER A 245 -34.06 8.62 12.05
C SER A 245 -33.93 8.61 13.57
N SER A 246 -34.10 7.43 14.16
CA SER A 246 -33.58 7.29 15.52
C SER A 246 -32.06 7.35 15.43
N LEU A 247 -31.46 8.30 16.12
CA LEU A 247 -30.02 8.54 16.25
C LEU A 247 -29.27 7.20 16.42
N MET A 248 -28.71 6.70 15.31
CA MET A 248 -27.88 5.50 15.33
C MET A 248 -26.47 5.91 15.79
N ASN A 249 -26.32 6.04 17.10
CA ASN A 249 -25.03 6.30 17.68
C ASN A 249 -24.20 5.01 17.67
N SER A 250 -23.05 5.06 17.06
CA SER A 250 -22.09 3.97 17.05
C SER A 250 -20.78 4.46 17.65
N TRP A 251 -20.17 3.67 18.50
CA TRP A 251 -18.81 3.96 18.94
C TRP A 251 -17.93 2.73 18.78
N GLU A 252 -16.68 2.98 18.48
CA GLU A 252 -15.64 1.97 18.39
C GLU A 252 -14.48 2.38 19.27
N MET A 253 -13.96 1.44 20.06
CA MET A 253 -12.73 1.58 20.84
C MET A 253 -11.82 0.41 20.54
N GLY A 254 -10.53 0.68 20.39
CA GLY A 254 -9.57 -0.36 20.11
C GLY A 254 -8.20 -0.10 20.70
N VAL A 255 -7.53 -1.19 21.02
CA VAL A 255 -6.14 -1.21 21.46
C VAL A 255 -5.38 -2.16 20.56
N SER A 256 -4.25 -1.72 20.05
CA SER A 256 -3.36 -2.62 19.32
C SER A 256 -1.91 -2.43 19.75
N THR A 257 -1.15 -3.51 19.72
CA THR A 257 0.29 -3.48 19.91
C THR A 257 0.96 -4.20 18.76
N SER A 258 2.08 -3.65 18.28
CA SER A 258 2.85 -4.25 17.21
C SER A 258 4.36 -4.16 17.46
N LEU A 259 5.04 -5.26 17.15
CA LEU A 259 6.49 -5.36 17.18
C LEU A 259 6.98 -5.58 15.75
N THR A 260 7.72 -4.60 15.23
CA THR A 260 8.24 -4.62 13.85
C THR A 260 9.75 -4.80 13.85
N PHE A 261 10.22 -5.77 13.10
CA PHE A 261 11.63 -6.02 12.82
C PHE A 261 11.97 -5.49 11.42
N PRO A 262 13.05 -4.73 11.24
CA PRO A 262 13.46 -4.20 9.93
C PRO A 262 14.15 -5.27 9.06
N ARG A 263 13.67 -6.50 9.11
CA ARG A 263 14.17 -7.66 8.36
C ARG A 263 13.17 -8.80 8.39
N VAL A 264 13.33 -9.79 7.51
CA VAL A 264 12.64 -11.08 7.62
C VAL A 264 13.28 -11.89 8.76
N VAL A 265 12.50 -12.19 9.83
CA VAL A 265 13.02 -12.84 11.04
C VAL A 265 12.90 -14.34 10.95
N PHE A 266 11.77 -14.87 10.47
CA PHE A 266 11.43 -16.29 10.37
C PHE A 266 10.38 -16.49 9.26
N PRO A 267 10.37 -17.59 8.47
CA PRO A 267 11.35 -18.68 8.46
C PRO A 267 12.68 -18.27 7.84
N HIS A 268 13.73 -19.00 8.17
CA HIS A 268 15.09 -18.72 7.68
C HIS A 268 15.33 -19.24 6.25
N TRP A 269 14.28 -19.44 5.48
CA TRP A 269 14.33 -19.97 4.12
C TRP A 269 14.45 -18.82 3.10
N GLY A 270 15.35 -19.00 2.16
CA GLY A 270 15.53 -18.07 1.05
C GLY A 270 16.49 -16.91 1.31
N LYS A 271 16.33 -15.85 0.54
CA LYS A 271 17.13 -14.63 0.63
C LYS A 271 16.67 -13.81 1.84
N ARG A 272 17.57 -13.58 2.80
CA ARG A 272 17.26 -12.82 4.03
C ARG A 272 17.40 -11.33 3.87
N GLU A 273 18.19 -10.90 2.91
CA GLU A 273 18.53 -9.49 2.67
C GLU A 273 18.04 -9.11 1.28
N PHE A 274 17.17 -8.14 1.24
CA PHE A 274 16.62 -7.56 0.03
C PHE A 274 17.31 -6.24 -0.24
N ASP A 275 17.44 -5.87 -1.51
CA ASP A 275 17.99 -4.57 -1.90
C ASP A 275 17.12 -3.43 -1.41
N PHE A 276 15.82 -3.67 -1.31
CA PHE A 276 14.83 -2.77 -0.75
C PHE A 276 14.38 -3.19 0.66
N PRO A 277 13.69 -2.30 1.39
CA PRO A 277 13.23 -2.59 2.74
C PRO A 277 12.42 -3.89 2.84
N ALA A 278 12.69 -4.65 3.90
CA ALA A 278 11.92 -5.82 4.26
C ALA A 278 11.64 -5.78 5.76
N THR A 279 10.41 -6.08 6.17
CA THR A 279 10.01 -6.05 7.57
C THR A 279 9.26 -7.32 7.96
N THR A 280 9.30 -7.63 9.25
CA THR A 280 8.42 -8.61 9.87
C THR A 280 7.68 -7.93 11.01
N THR A 281 6.36 -7.92 10.97
CA THR A 281 5.51 -7.29 11.97
C THR A 281 4.65 -8.34 12.65
N PHE A 282 4.73 -8.40 13.98
CA PHE A 282 3.80 -9.13 14.83
C PHE A 282 2.84 -8.14 15.46
N ARG A 283 1.54 -8.35 15.29
CA ARG A 283 0.51 -7.46 15.81
C ARG A 283 -0.53 -8.23 16.59
N LEU A 284 -0.96 -7.67 17.72
CA LEU A 284 -2.13 -8.08 18.50
C LEU A 284 -3.08 -6.90 18.59
N TYR A 285 -4.38 -7.17 18.61
CA TYR A 285 -5.39 -6.15 18.73
C TYR A 285 -6.65 -6.65 19.44
N ILE A 286 -7.36 -5.72 20.03
CA ILE A 286 -8.70 -5.89 20.58
C ILE A 286 -9.51 -4.65 20.22
N ASP A 287 -10.68 -4.84 19.60
CA ASP A 287 -11.58 -3.80 19.17
C ASP A 287 -12.99 -4.09 19.68
N GLN A 288 -13.62 -3.10 20.29
CA GLN A 288 -15.01 -3.15 20.72
C GLN A 288 -15.82 -2.19 19.84
N LEU A 289 -16.73 -2.73 19.05
CA LEU A 289 -17.73 -1.98 18.30
C LEU A 289 -19.06 -2.06 19.03
N ASN A 290 -19.65 -0.92 19.34
CA ASN A 290 -21.01 -0.82 19.85
C ASN A 290 -21.88 -0.08 18.83
N ARG A 291 -22.84 -0.76 18.26
CA ARG A 291 -23.92 -0.14 17.51
C ARG A 291 -25.14 -0.04 18.42
N ALA A 292 -25.35 1.14 18.96
CA ALA A 292 -26.46 1.40 19.88
C ALA A 292 -27.78 0.89 19.27
N ARG A 293 -28.60 0.22 20.07
CA ARG A 293 -29.86 -0.43 19.73
C ARG A 293 -29.78 -1.70 18.87
N TYR A 294 -28.56 -2.15 18.45
CA TYR A 294 -28.46 -3.35 17.63
C TYR A 294 -27.63 -4.44 18.27
N TYR A 295 -26.32 -4.23 18.29
CA TYR A 295 -25.40 -5.23 18.81
C TYR A 295 -24.11 -4.64 19.32
N LYS A 296 -23.45 -5.40 20.18
CA LYS A 296 -22.06 -5.18 20.57
C LYS A 296 -21.22 -6.31 20.01
N LEU A 297 -20.16 -5.94 19.29
CA LEU A 297 -19.21 -6.87 18.72
C LEU A 297 -17.83 -6.64 19.33
N LEU A 298 -17.28 -7.67 19.95
CA LEU A 298 -15.89 -7.71 20.39
C LEU A 298 -15.08 -8.46 19.35
N SER A 299 -14.04 -7.82 18.84
CA SER A 299 -13.08 -8.44 17.92
C SER A 299 -11.71 -8.43 18.54
N PHE A 300 -11.05 -9.57 18.60
CA PHE A 300 -9.65 -9.64 19.00
C PHE A 300 -8.88 -10.60 18.12
N GLY A 301 -7.59 -10.39 18.03
CA GLY A 301 -6.80 -11.22 17.14
C GLY A 301 -5.34 -10.82 17.09
N GLY A 302 -4.65 -11.46 16.17
CA GLY A 302 -3.25 -11.18 15.91
C GLY A 302 -2.80 -11.69 14.56
N ASN A 303 -1.72 -11.12 14.07
CA ASN A 303 -1.11 -11.54 12.82
C ASN A 303 0.42 -11.46 12.87
N ALA A 304 1.04 -12.19 11.94
CA ALA A 304 2.46 -12.10 11.64
C ALA A 304 2.57 -11.80 10.13
N THR A 305 3.06 -10.62 9.78
CA THR A 305 3.16 -10.15 8.40
C THR A 305 4.61 -9.95 7.99
N TYR A 306 4.96 -10.44 6.81
CA TYR A 306 6.25 -10.31 6.16
C TYR A 306 6.08 -9.44 4.92
N ASP A 307 6.60 -8.22 4.98
CA ASP A 307 6.63 -7.30 3.86
C ASP A 307 8.04 -7.28 3.26
N PHE A 308 8.16 -7.44 1.96
CA PHE A 308 9.43 -7.30 1.27
C PHE A 308 9.25 -6.82 -0.17
N GLN A 309 10.26 -6.12 -0.64
CA GLN A 309 10.26 -5.48 -1.94
C GLN A 309 11.47 -5.98 -2.75
N PRO A 310 11.27 -6.92 -3.71
CA PRO A 310 12.38 -7.46 -4.52
C PRO A 310 12.91 -6.46 -5.55
N THR A 311 12.05 -5.57 -6.04
CA THR A 311 12.38 -4.53 -7.01
C THR A 311 11.75 -3.20 -6.58
N ARG A 312 12.16 -2.10 -7.21
CA ARG A 312 11.61 -0.77 -6.91
C ARG A 312 10.09 -0.67 -7.16
N THR A 313 9.56 -1.51 -8.04
CA THR A 313 8.16 -1.46 -8.49
C THR A 313 7.28 -2.58 -7.95
N SER A 314 7.85 -3.62 -7.32
CA SER A 314 7.08 -4.77 -6.82
C SER A 314 7.25 -4.95 -5.33
N ARG A 315 6.13 -5.09 -4.63
CA ARG A 315 6.07 -5.36 -3.18
C ARG A 315 5.23 -6.60 -2.93
N HIS A 316 5.68 -7.42 -1.99
CA HIS A 316 5.00 -8.61 -1.52
C HIS A 316 4.72 -8.47 -0.03
N SER A 317 3.51 -8.83 0.38
CA SER A 317 3.10 -8.95 1.78
C SER A 317 2.55 -10.35 2.00
N ILE A 318 3.17 -11.11 2.91
CA ILE A 318 2.76 -12.47 3.25
C ILE A 318 2.37 -12.48 4.72
N THR A 319 1.13 -12.86 5.01
CA THR A 319 0.63 -13.06 6.36
C THR A 319 0.26 -14.52 6.55
N PRO A 320 1.19 -15.38 6.97
CA PRO A 320 0.93 -16.82 7.13
C PRO A 320 -0.01 -17.13 8.30
N PHE A 321 -0.10 -16.20 9.26
CA PHE A 321 -1.00 -16.34 10.41
C PHE A 321 -1.75 -15.01 10.61
N LYS A 322 -3.06 -15.06 10.41
CA LYS A 322 -4.01 -14.00 10.73
C LYS A 322 -5.16 -14.64 11.47
N LEU A 323 -5.25 -14.38 12.76
CA LEU A 323 -6.29 -14.93 13.61
C LEU A 323 -7.22 -13.79 13.99
N THR A 324 -8.50 -13.93 13.70
CA THR A 324 -9.55 -12.97 14.10
C THR A 324 -10.64 -13.75 14.81
N PHE A 325 -11.00 -13.30 15.98
CA PHE A 325 -12.10 -13.84 16.77
C PHE A 325 -13.13 -12.73 16.98
N ASN A 326 -14.33 -12.95 16.47
CA ASN A 326 -15.46 -12.05 16.61
C ASN A 326 -16.46 -12.66 17.57
N VAL A 327 -16.86 -11.92 18.61
CA VAL A 327 -17.85 -12.33 19.61
C VAL A 327 -18.98 -11.34 19.63
N LEU A 328 -20.18 -11.80 19.36
CA LEU A 328 -21.40 -11.02 19.42
C LEU A 328 -21.94 -11.03 20.86
N GLN A 329 -21.58 -9.98 21.63
CA GLN A 329 -21.83 -9.93 23.07
C GLN A 329 -23.27 -9.59 23.45
N HIS A 330 -23.93 -8.76 22.64
CA HIS A 330 -25.28 -8.29 22.94
C HIS A 330 -26.08 -8.14 21.64
N GLN A 331 -27.36 -8.53 21.69
CA GLN A 331 -28.30 -8.40 20.59
C GLN A 331 -29.57 -7.78 21.15
N SER A 332 -30.08 -6.71 20.51
CA SER A 332 -31.38 -6.16 20.83
C SER A 332 -32.51 -7.02 20.26
N GLU A 333 -33.73 -6.81 20.74
CA GLU A 333 -34.92 -7.45 20.15
C GLU A 333 -35.14 -7.03 18.71
N GLU A 334 -34.96 -5.73 18.39
CA GLU A 334 -35.04 -5.23 17.02
C GLU A 334 -34.02 -5.92 16.10
N PHE A 335 -32.83 -6.20 16.59
CA PHE A 335 -31.81 -6.92 15.81
C PHE A 335 -32.19 -8.40 15.60
N ARG A 336 -32.83 -9.04 16.59
CA ARG A 336 -33.31 -10.42 16.47
C ARG A 336 -34.40 -10.55 15.42
N GLU A 337 -35.37 -9.63 15.37
CA GLU A 337 -36.40 -9.59 14.34
C GLU A 337 -35.80 -9.53 12.92
N ILE A 338 -34.75 -8.71 12.73
CA ILE A 338 -34.03 -8.63 11.46
C ILE A 338 -33.29 -9.93 11.17
N ALA A 339 -32.66 -10.50 12.16
CA ALA A 339 -31.90 -11.74 12.07
C ALA A 339 -32.83 -12.93 11.72
N ASP A 340 -34.03 -12.96 12.29
CA ASP A 340 -35.05 -13.98 12.01
C ASP A 340 -35.61 -13.83 10.58
N ALA A 341 -35.73 -12.58 10.09
CA ALA A 341 -36.13 -12.30 8.72
C ALA A 341 -35.02 -12.62 7.69
N ASN A 342 -33.75 -12.58 8.11
CA ASN A 342 -32.60 -12.88 7.26
C ASN A 342 -31.59 -13.79 7.96
N PRO A 343 -31.80 -15.11 7.95
CA PRO A 343 -30.91 -16.08 8.60
C PRO A 343 -29.45 -16.01 8.10
N ALA A 344 -29.24 -15.67 6.82
CA ALA A 344 -27.90 -15.54 6.26
C ALA A 344 -27.12 -14.40 6.89
N LEU A 345 -27.77 -13.27 7.17
CA LEU A 345 -27.18 -12.14 7.88
C LEU A 345 -26.81 -12.53 9.32
N TYR A 346 -27.71 -13.21 10.02
CA TYR A 346 -27.47 -13.68 11.38
C TYR A 346 -26.26 -14.61 11.45
N ILE A 347 -26.18 -15.61 10.58
CA ILE A 347 -25.04 -16.54 10.51
C ILE A 347 -23.74 -15.80 10.23
N SER A 348 -23.78 -14.76 9.40
CA SER A 348 -22.59 -13.99 9.02
C SER A 348 -22.05 -13.09 10.14
N LEU A 349 -22.88 -12.73 11.12
CA LEU A 349 -22.54 -11.91 12.29
C LEU A 349 -22.31 -12.72 13.59
N LYS A 350 -22.69 -14.00 13.58
CA LYS A 350 -22.51 -14.89 14.74
C LYS A 350 -21.04 -15.02 15.14
N ASP A 351 -20.81 -15.49 16.36
CA ASP A 351 -19.46 -15.80 16.84
C ASP A 351 -18.67 -16.62 15.85
N GLN A 352 -17.52 -16.10 15.44
CA GLN A 352 -16.71 -16.71 14.41
C GLN A 352 -15.22 -16.59 14.71
N PHE A 353 -14.53 -17.69 14.49
CA PHE A 353 -13.08 -17.72 14.44
C PHE A 353 -12.61 -17.78 12.99
N ILE A 354 -11.74 -16.86 12.60
CA ILE A 354 -11.25 -16.73 11.22
C ILE A 354 -9.73 -16.94 11.22
N PRO A 355 -9.26 -18.20 11.17
CA PRO A 355 -7.84 -18.51 10.97
C PRO A 355 -7.53 -18.39 9.49
N ALA A 356 -6.81 -17.35 9.09
CA ALA A 356 -6.53 -17.04 7.69
C ALA A 356 -5.03 -16.96 7.39
N MET A 357 -4.71 -17.18 6.13
CA MET A 357 -3.46 -16.86 5.49
C MET A 357 -3.75 -15.84 4.40
N GLU A 358 -2.87 -14.85 4.23
CA GLU A 358 -3.06 -13.79 3.24
C GLU A 358 -1.77 -13.52 2.48
N TYR A 359 -1.89 -13.33 1.18
CA TYR A 359 -0.82 -12.89 0.32
C TYR A 359 -1.27 -11.73 -0.54
N THR A 360 -0.53 -10.62 -0.46
CA THR A 360 -0.76 -9.44 -1.28
C THR A 360 0.46 -9.17 -2.16
N TYR A 361 0.22 -9.03 -3.44
CA TYR A 361 1.16 -8.54 -4.42
C TYR A 361 0.77 -7.13 -4.83
N THR A 362 1.73 -6.20 -4.84
CA THR A 362 1.53 -4.83 -5.33
C THR A 362 2.60 -4.50 -6.36
N TYR A 363 2.18 -4.04 -7.51
CA TYR A 363 3.01 -3.45 -8.55
C TYR A 363 2.69 -1.96 -8.65
N ASP A 364 3.72 -1.11 -8.51
CA ASP A 364 3.61 0.34 -8.63
C ASP A 364 4.84 0.88 -9.36
N ASN A 365 4.65 1.46 -10.53
CA ASN A 365 5.74 2.02 -11.31
C ASN A 365 5.77 3.56 -11.29
N ALA A 366 4.92 4.22 -10.51
CA ALA A 366 4.84 5.68 -10.45
C ALA A 366 6.16 6.33 -10.03
N SER A 367 6.93 5.67 -9.14
CA SER A 367 8.24 6.13 -8.68
C SER A 367 9.39 5.80 -9.64
N ALA A 368 9.15 5.05 -10.71
CA ALA A 368 10.18 4.70 -11.69
C ALA A 368 10.44 5.88 -12.63
N ARG A 369 11.73 6.20 -12.85
CA ARG A 369 12.13 7.31 -13.72
C ARG A 369 11.62 7.08 -15.16
N GLY A 370 11.16 8.15 -15.81
CA GLY A 370 10.75 8.14 -17.21
C GLY A 370 9.36 7.54 -17.45
N ILE A 371 8.60 7.19 -16.44
CA ILE A 371 7.24 6.71 -16.59
C ILE A 371 6.27 7.89 -16.70
N LYS A 372 5.78 8.14 -17.90
CA LYS A 372 4.76 9.17 -18.16
C LYS A 372 3.37 8.72 -17.70
N ASN A 373 3.06 7.43 -17.89
CA ASN A 373 1.74 6.86 -17.61
C ASN A 373 1.86 5.74 -16.57
N PRO A 374 1.77 6.09 -15.26
CA PRO A 374 1.94 5.11 -14.20
C PRO A 374 0.79 4.11 -14.14
N ILE A 375 1.16 2.90 -13.74
CA ILE A 375 0.27 1.77 -13.46
C ILE A 375 0.45 1.36 -12.01
N TRP A 376 -0.64 1.12 -11.35
CA TRP A 376 -0.70 0.47 -10.05
C TRP A 376 -1.61 -0.75 -10.12
N TRP A 377 -1.15 -1.86 -9.61
CA TRP A 377 -1.90 -3.11 -9.55
C TRP A 377 -1.67 -3.79 -8.21
N GLN A 378 -2.75 -4.16 -7.53
CA GLN A 378 -2.70 -4.93 -6.31
C GLN A 378 -3.64 -6.14 -6.41
N SER A 379 -3.14 -7.29 -5.96
CA SER A 379 -3.94 -8.51 -5.83
C SER A 379 -3.70 -9.13 -4.46
N THR A 380 -4.79 -9.41 -3.74
CA THR A 380 -4.77 -10.06 -2.43
C THR A 380 -5.54 -11.36 -2.52
N VAL A 381 -4.91 -12.44 -2.08
CA VAL A 381 -5.52 -13.76 -1.91
C VAL A 381 -5.58 -14.07 -0.43
N THR A 382 -6.76 -14.36 0.09
CA THR A 382 -6.99 -14.78 1.47
C THR A 382 -7.53 -16.20 1.49
N SER A 383 -6.93 -17.07 2.27
CA SER A 383 -7.34 -18.46 2.48
C SER A 383 -7.65 -18.66 3.96
N ALA A 384 -8.92 -18.76 4.32
CA ALA A 384 -9.35 -18.93 5.71
C ALA A 384 -9.83 -20.35 5.99
N GLY A 385 -9.49 -20.89 7.16
CA GLY A 385 -9.93 -22.20 7.66
C GLY A 385 -9.37 -23.43 6.90
N ASN A 386 -8.69 -23.22 5.79
CA ASN A 386 -8.22 -24.32 4.94
C ASN A 386 -7.09 -25.10 5.60
N LEU A 387 -6.08 -24.41 6.15
CA LEU A 387 -4.99 -25.06 6.89
C LEU A 387 -5.54 -25.81 8.11
N THR A 388 -6.46 -25.21 8.84
CA THR A 388 -7.16 -25.85 9.96
C THR A 388 -7.88 -27.10 9.51
N SER A 389 -8.63 -27.06 8.40
CA SER A 389 -9.32 -28.24 7.85
C SER A 389 -8.38 -29.33 7.37
N VAL A 390 -7.20 -28.99 6.83
CA VAL A 390 -6.14 -29.96 6.50
C VAL A 390 -5.62 -30.65 7.76
N ILE A 391 -5.40 -29.91 8.85
CA ILE A 391 -4.99 -30.46 10.14
C ILE A 391 -6.06 -31.43 10.65
N TYR A 392 -7.35 -31.04 10.64
CA TYR A 392 -8.43 -31.93 11.03
C TYR A 392 -8.52 -33.19 10.19
N ARG A 393 -8.23 -33.09 8.87
CA ARG A 393 -8.14 -34.26 7.99
C ARG A 393 -7.00 -35.22 8.39
N ALA A 394 -5.87 -34.69 8.81
CA ALA A 394 -4.74 -35.51 9.31
C ALA A 394 -5.12 -36.27 10.60
N PHE A 395 -6.10 -35.80 11.36
CA PHE A 395 -6.66 -36.49 12.53
C PHE A 395 -7.95 -37.30 12.21
N GLY A 396 -8.19 -37.64 10.94
CA GLY A 396 -9.26 -38.55 10.52
C GLY A 396 -10.63 -37.89 10.27
N GLN A 397 -10.73 -36.55 10.35
CA GLN A 397 -11.99 -35.85 10.02
C GLN A 397 -12.02 -35.43 8.55
N SER A 398 -13.21 -35.38 7.95
CA SER A 398 -13.35 -34.91 6.56
C SER A 398 -12.99 -33.44 6.41
N PHE A 399 -12.28 -33.09 5.34
CA PHE A 399 -11.97 -31.69 4.99
C PHE A 399 -13.25 -30.86 4.77
N SER A 400 -14.27 -31.46 4.16
CA SER A 400 -15.53 -30.81 3.80
C SER A 400 -16.62 -30.97 4.86
N LYS A 401 -16.34 -31.61 6.01
CA LYS A 401 -17.34 -31.75 7.06
C LYS A 401 -17.73 -30.39 7.62
N GLU A 402 -19.02 -30.17 7.80
CA GLU A 402 -19.58 -29.03 8.51
C GLU A 402 -19.45 -29.21 10.03
N ASP A 403 -19.62 -28.13 10.79
CA ASP A 403 -19.57 -28.10 12.26
C ASP A 403 -18.23 -28.42 12.94
N LYS A 404 -17.12 -28.29 12.24
CA LYS A 404 -15.82 -28.32 12.90
C LYS A 404 -15.62 -27.08 13.77
N ARG A 405 -15.18 -27.27 14.99
CA ARG A 405 -14.99 -26.19 15.96
C ARG A 405 -13.54 -26.13 16.40
N LEU A 406 -13.00 -24.94 16.47
CA LEU A 406 -11.69 -24.65 17.08
C LEU A 406 -11.94 -23.82 18.35
N LEU A 407 -11.40 -24.23 19.49
CA LEU A 407 -11.70 -23.63 20.80
C LEU A 407 -13.22 -23.53 21.09
N ASN A 408 -13.95 -24.55 20.70
CA ASN A 408 -15.41 -24.67 20.86
C ASN A 408 -16.26 -23.69 20.04
N VAL A 409 -15.64 -22.96 19.10
CA VAL A 409 -16.31 -21.99 18.20
C VAL A 409 -16.17 -22.47 16.75
N PRO A 410 -17.22 -22.36 15.91
CA PRO A 410 -17.13 -22.69 14.51
C PRO A 410 -16.15 -21.73 13.80
N PHE A 411 -15.29 -22.24 12.93
CA PHE A 411 -14.39 -21.41 12.17
C PHE A 411 -14.85 -21.22 10.72
N ALA A 412 -14.63 -20.03 10.20
CA ALA A 412 -14.93 -19.72 8.81
C ALA A 412 -13.96 -20.44 7.87
N GLN A 413 -14.49 -20.98 6.76
CA GLN A 413 -13.70 -21.63 5.71
C GLN A 413 -14.06 -21.03 4.35
N PHE A 414 -13.12 -20.30 3.75
CA PHE A 414 -13.31 -19.63 2.46
C PHE A 414 -11.98 -19.36 1.75
N VAL A 415 -12.07 -19.05 0.47
CA VAL A 415 -11.03 -18.40 -0.32
C VAL A 415 -11.59 -17.10 -0.86
N LYS A 416 -10.79 -16.02 -0.76
CA LYS A 416 -11.13 -14.68 -1.25
C LYS A 416 -10.01 -14.16 -2.14
N LEU A 417 -10.38 -13.67 -3.31
CA LEU A 417 -9.53 -12.90 -4.21
C LEU A 417 -10.05 -11.47 -4.27
N ASN A 418 -9.17 -10.51 -4.11
CA ASN A 418 -9.46 -9.10 -4.34
C ASN A 418 -8.34 -8.52 -5.20
N THR A 419 -8.66 -8.00 -6.37
CA THR A 419 -7.69 -7.39 -7.28
C THR A 419 -8.17 -6.04 -7.74
N GLU A 420 -7.24 -5.10 -7.84
CA GLU A 420 -7.51 -3.74 -8.28
C GLU A 420 -6.37 -3.27 -9.19
N PHE A 421 -6.75 -2.74 -10.33
CA PHE A 421 -5.85 -2.16 -11.33
C PHE A 421 -6.19 -0.69 -11.52
N ARG A 422 -5.16 0.18 -11.51
CA ARG A 422 -5.28 1.62 -11.76
C ARG A 422 -4.29 2.02 -12.84
N HIS A 423 -4.71 2.91 -13.71
CA HIS A 423 -3.88 3.49 -14.75
C HIS A 423 -4.12 4.99 -14.83
N LEU A 424 -3.07 5.78 -14.86
CA LEU A 424 -3.13 7.21 -15.07
C LEU A 424 -2.48 7.53 -16.43
N TRP A 425 -3.29 7.97 -17.36
CA TRP A 425 -2.83 8.45 -18.66
C TRP A 425 -2.66 9.97 -18.63
N ASN A 426 -1.42 10.44 -18.60
CA ASN A 426 -1.08 11.85 -18.71
C ASN A 426 -1.02 12.22 -20.19
N MET A 427 -2.11 12.78 -20.73
CA MET A 427 -2.19 13.23 -22.11
C MET A 427 -1.23 14.40 -22.33
N ASP A 428 -1.36 15.42 -21.50
CA ASP A 428 -0.48 16.60 -21.43
C ASP A 428 -0.39 17.14 -19.99
N LYS A 429 0.17 18.35 -19.81
CA LYS A 429 0.35 18.99 -18.50
C LYS A 429 -0.98 19.38 -17.82
N ASN A 430 -2.04 19.52 -18.61
CA ASN A 430 -3.34 20.03 -18.16
C ASN A 430 -4.45 18.98 -18.22
N ASN A 431 -4.23 17.86 -18.90
CA ASN A 431 -5.25 16.85 -19.18
C ASN A 431 -4.75 15.45 -18.81
N LYS A 432 -5.55 14.74 -18.01
CA LYS A 432 -5.25 13.38 -17.54
C LYS A 432 -6.50 12.52 -17.56
N ILE A 433 -6.35 11.24 -17.85
CA ILE A 433 -7.41 10.23 -17.69
C ILE A 433 -6.95 9.24 -16.64
N ALA A 434 -7.70 9.13 -15.55
CA ALA A 434 -7.51 8.11 -14.54
C ALA A 434 -8.56 7.01 -14.75
N SER A 435 -8.12 5.75 -14.70
CA SER A 435 -9.00 4.59 -14.80
C SER A 435 -8.71 3.59 -13.70
N ARG A 436 -9.75 2.90 -13.24
CA ARG A 436 -9.69 1.87 -12.21
C ARG A 436 -10.61 0.72 -12.58
N VAL A 437 -10.15 -0.50 -12.36
CA VAL A 437 -10.97 -1.72 -12.38
C VAL A 437 -10.71 -2.48 -11.09
N ALA A 438 -11.76 -2.85 -10.39
CA ALA A 438 -11.67 -3.67 -9.18
C ALA A 438 -12.59 -4.90 -9.30
N LEU A 439 -12.01 -6.05 -9.00
CA LEU A 439 -12.67 -7.36 -9.00
C LEU A 439 -12.48 -8.02 -7.64
N GLY A 440 -13.54 -8.61 -7.13
CA GLY A 440 -13.52 -9.38 -5.89
C GLY A 440 -14.32 -10.67 -6.04
N ALA A 441 -13.79 -11.78 -5.55
CA ALA A 441 -14.49 -13.06 -5.49
C ALA A 441 -14.23 -13.73 -4.15
N LEU A 442 -15.28 -14.21 -3.49
CA LEU A 442 -15.23 -14.88 -2.21
C LEU A 442 -16.05 -16.16 -2.28
N PHE A 443 -15.42 -17.27 -1.97
CA PHE A 443 -16.01 -18.60 -2.01
C PHE A 443 -15.96 -19.23 -0.64
N ALA A 444 -17.10 -19.36 0.03
CA ALA A 444 -17.25 -20.10 1.29
C ALA A 444 -17.63 -21.56 1.00
N TYR A 445 -17.00 -22.50 1.69
CA TYR A 445 -17.21 -23.95 1.52
C TYR A 445 -16.80 -24.74 2.77
N GLY A 446 -17.07 -26.03 2.76
CA GLY A 446 -16.69 -26.94 3.85
C GLY A 446 -17.37 -26.54 5.16
N ASN A 447 -16.61 -26.05 6.11
CA ASN A 447 -17.10 -25.70 7.45
C ASN A 447 -18.00 -24.45 7.49
N ALA A 448 -18.08 -23.69 6.41
CA ALA A 448 -18.89 -22.48 6.33
C ALA A 448 -19.66 -22.44 5.01
N THR A 449 -20.99 -22.44 5.08
CA THR A 449 -21.86 -22.26 3.91
C THR A 449 -21.98 -20.80 3.51
N ILE A 450 -21.84 -19.89 4.47
CA ILE A 450 -21.96 -18.45 4.32
C ILE A 450 -20.67 -17.79 4.80
N ALA A 451 -20.17 -16.83 4.02
CA ALA A 451 -18.98 -16.09 4.38
C ALA A 451 -19.25 -15.06 5.48
N PRO A 452 -18.28 -14.79 6.38
CA PRO A 452 -18.39 -13.73 7.37
C PRO A 452 -18.80 -12.40 6.75
N TYR A 453 -19.70 -11.69 7.38
CA TYR A 453 -20.16 -10.38 6.92
C TYR A 453 -19.04 -9.37 6.73
N SER A 454 -18.05 -9.40 7.62
CA SER A 454 -16.86 -8.56 7.56
C SER A 454 -15.97 -8.81 6.33
N GLU A 455 -16.12 -9.97 5.70
CA GLU A 455 -15.33 -10.36 4.53
C GLU A 455 -16.09 -10.15 3.20
N GLN A 456 -17.40 -9.92 3.24
CA GLN A 456 -18.22 -9.69 2.05
C GLN A 456 -17.92 -8.33 1.41
N PHE A 457 -18.18 -8.22 0.12
CA PHE A 457 -17.99 -7.00 -0.65
C PHE A 457 -19.24 -6.13 -0.64
N TYR A 458 -19.04 -4.83 -0.79
CA TYR A 458 -20.08 -3.84 -1.04
C TYR A 458 -19.56 -2.77 -1.98
N VAL A 459 -20.44 -1.98 -2.59
CA VAL A 459 -20.12 -0.89 -3.51
C VAL A 459 -20.92 0.37 -3.16
N GLY A 460 -20.59 1.49 -3.84
CA GLY A 460 -21.15 2.81 -3.62
C GLY A 460 -20.28 3.73 -2.76
N GLY A 461 -20.56 5.02 -2.81
CA GLY A 461 -19.85 6.07 -2.07
C GLY A 461 -18.70 6.73 -2.84
N ALA A 462 -18.08 7.69 -2.18
CA ALA A 462 -17.12 8.63 -2.76
C ALA A 462 -15.91 8.00 -3.48
N ASN A 463 -15.49 6.79 -3.13
CA ASN A 463 -14.33 6.07 -3.69
C ASN A 463 -14.73 4.80 -4.44
N SER A 464 -16.00 4.66 -4.80
CA SER A 464 -16.57 3.51 -5.52
C SER A 464 -17.46 4.02 -6.66
N ILE A 465 -18.76 3.85 -6.61
CA ILE A 465 -19.72 4.35 -7.60
C ILE A 465 -20.39 5.60 -7.01
N ARG A 466 -19.92 6.78 -7.40
CA ARG A 466 -20.23 8.08 -6.77
C ARG A 466 -21.67 8.57 -6.90
N ALA A 467 -22.43 8.00 -7.82
CA ALA A 467 -23.87 8.28 -7.94
C ALA A 467 -24.72 7.58 -6.87
N PHE A 468 -24.12 6.69 -6.06
CA PHE A 468 -24.83 5.84 -5.11
C PHE A 468 -24.20 5.94 -3.71
N THR A 469 -25.03 5.88 -2.69
CA THR A 469 -24.53 5.81 -1.31
C THR A 469 -23.89 4.46 -1.03
N VAL A 470 -23.07 4.39 0.03
CA VAL A 470 -22.43 3.13 0.43
C VAL A 470 -23.48 2.08 0.77
N ARG A 471 -23.38 0.89 0.17
CA ARG A 471 -24.32 -0.21 0.39
C ARG A 471 -25.76 0.15 0.04
N SER A 472 -25.97 0.81 -1.11
CA SER A 472 -27.32 1.13 -1.61
C SER A 472 -27.68 0.37 -2.88
N ILE A 473 -26.78 -0.45 -3.40
CA ILE A 473 -26.98 -1.26 -4.61
C ILE A 473 -26.48 -2.68 -4.43
N GLY A 474 -27.13 -3.61 -5.09
CA GLY A 474 -26.87 -5.05 -5.04
C GLY A 474 -27.48 -5.75 -3.81
N PRO A 475 -27.23 -7.07 -3.68
CA PRO A 475 -26.54 -7.92 -4.65
C PRO A 475 -27.37 -8.18 -5.91
N GLY A 476 -26.71 -8.13 -7.07
CA GLY A 476 -27.34 -8.34 -8.37
C GLY A 476 -28.50 -7.39 -8.63
N GLY A 477 -29.65 -7.92 -9.04
CA GLY A 477 -30.89 -7.19 -9.22
C GLY A 477 -31.80 -7.18 -7.98
N TYR A 478 -31.32 -7.63 -6.83
CA TYR A 478 -32.08 -7.58 -5.58
C TYR A 478 -32.16 -6.15 -5.05
N HIS A 479 -33.37 -5.74 -4.71
CA HIS A 479 -33.64 -4.47 -4.04
C HIS A 479 -34.49 -4.75 -2.79
N PRO A 480 -33.94 -4.54 -1.58
CA PRO A 480 -34.69 -4.74 -0.35
C PRO A 480 -35.82 -3.71 -0.21
N ALA A 481 -36.87 -4.05 0.48
CA ALA A 481 -37.89 -3.09 0.87
C ALA A 481 -37.24 -1.95 1.68
N GLU A 482 -37.71 -0.72 1.49
CA GLU A 482 -37.20 0.44 2.22
C GLU A 482 -37.33 0.22 3.74
N SER A 483 -36.23 -0.03 4.36
CA SER A 483 -36.10 -0.16 5.82
C SER A 483 -34.79 0.48 6.27
N ARG A 484 -34.69 0.79 7.54
CA ARG A 484 -33.44 1.28 8.17
C ARG A 484 -32.26 0.30 8.02
N TYR A 485 -32.55 -0.95 7.66
CA TYR A 485 -31.63 -2.09 7.67
C TYR A 485 -31.30 -2.58 6.27
N SER A 486 -31.92 -2.01 5.26
CA SER A 486 -31.72 -2.43 3.86
C SER A 486 -30.26 -2.49 3.45
N TYR A 487 -29.42 -1.60 4.01
CA TYR A 487 -27.97 -1.59 3.75
C TYR A 487 -27.24 -2.85 4.27
N LEU A 488 -27.79 -3.58 5.25
CA LEU A 488 -27.19 -4.81 5.76
C LEU A 488 -27.29 -5.94 4.74
N ASP A 489 -28.35 -5.98 3.96
CA ASP A 489 -28.58 -6.99 2.94
C ASP A 489 -27.80 -6.72 1.66
N GLN A 490 -27.29 -5.51 1.47
CA GLN A 490 -26.64 -5.05 0.25
C GLN A 490 -25.15 -5.33 0.23
N THR A 491 -24.81 -6.59 0.45
CA THR A 491 -23.45 -7.13 0.36
C THR A 491 -23.42 -8.33 -0.59
N GLY A 492 -22.26 -8.64 -1.14
CA GLY A 492 -22.09 -9.74 -2.09
C GLY A 492 -20.79 -10.51 -1.89
N THR A 493 -20.71 -11.65 -2.54
CA THR A 493 -19.51 -12.49 -2.58
C THR A 493 -18.73 -12.37 -3.87
N PHE A 494 -19.27 -11.67 -4.86
CA PHE A 494 -18.58 -11.22 -6.06
C PHE A 494 -18.76 -9.72 -6.21
N ARG A 495 -17.70 -9.00 -6.62
CA ARG A 495 -17.69 -7.55 -6.85
C ARG A 495 -17.05 -7.24 -8.19
N PHE A 496 -17.67 -6.33 -8.92
CA PHE A 496 -17.11 -5.69 -10.10
C PHE A 496 -17.30 -4.18 -9.98
N GLU A 497 -16.21 -3.41 -10.18
CA GLU A 497 -16.23 -1.96 -10.31
C GLU A 497 -15.31 -1.52 -11.45
N ALA A 498 -15.78 -0.55 -12.22
CA ALA A 498 -14.98 0.13 -13.24
C ALA A 498 -15.24 1.63 -13.17
N ASN A 499 -14.18 2.41 -13.12
CA ASN A 499 -14.24 3.86 -12.99
C ASN A 499 -13.33 4.50 -14.04
N VAL A 500 -13.80 5.55 -14.68
CA VAL A 500 -13.02 6.39 -15.58
C VAL A 500 -13.27 7.84 -15.22
N GLU A 501 -12.21 8.62 -15.05
CA GLU A 501 -12.27 10.03 -14.70
C GLU A 501 -11.34 10.83 -15.61
N TYR A 502 -11.90 11.76 -16.35
CA TYR A 502 -11.16 12.78 -17.09
C TYR A 502 -10.96 13.99 -16.20
N ARG A 503 -9.69 14.38 -15.99
CA ARG A 503 -9.24 15.49 -15.16
C ARG A 503 -8.63 16.54 -16.05
N PHE A 504 -9.12 17.78 -15.94
CA PHE A 504 -8.61 18.92 -16.72
C PHE A 504 -8.35 20.12 -15.81
N ARG A 505 -7.25 20.82 -16.08
CA ARG A 505 -6.86 21.98 -15.30
C ARG A 505 -7.74 23.18 -15.66
N ILE A 506 -8.40 23.77 -14.68
CA ILE A 506 -9.19 25.00 -14.85
C ILE A 506 -8.28 26.20 -14.60
N PHE A 507 -7.62 26.25 -13.46
CA PHE A 507 -6.75 27.36 -13.10
C PHE A 507 -5.78 26.95 -11.97
N LYS A 508 -4.48 27.18 -12.14
CA LYS A 508 -3.44 26.88 -11.14
C LYS A 508 -3.64 25.51 -10.46
N SER A 509 -4.08 25.51 -9.21
CA SER A 509 -4.34 24.32 -8.38
C SER A 509 -5.78 23.79 -8.47
N ILE A 510 -6.64 24.43 -9.28
CA ILE A 510 -8.04 24.03 -9.44
C ILE A 510 -8.17 23.17 -10.69
N TRP A 511 -8.67 21.94 -10.50
CA TRP A 511 -8.95 20.97 -11.55
C TRP A 511 -10.44 20.67 -11.60
N GLY A 512 -10.97 20.58 -12.81
CA GLY A 512 -12.27 19.99 -13.08
C GLY A 512 -12.13 18.49 -13.32
N ALA A 513 -13.19 17.76 -13.07
CA ALA A 513 -13.29 16.36 -13.46
C ALA A 513 -14.69 16.03 -13.94
N THR A 514 -14.77 15.10 -14.90
CA THR A 514 -15.99 14.37 -15.24
C THR A 514 -15.70 12.89 -15.16
N PHE A 515 -16.69 12.12 -14.77
CA PHE A 515 -16.48 10.69 -14.50
C PHE A 515 -17.65 9.81 -14.93
N LEU A 516 -17.32 8.56 -15.17
CA LEU A 516 -18.25 7.47 -15.38
C LEU A 516 -17.86 6.32 -14.45
N ASP A 517 -18.79 5.92 -13.60
CA ASP A 517 -18.61 4.84 -12.62
C ASP A 517 -19.63 3.74 -12.91
N ALA A 518 -19.17 2.49 -12.93
CA ALA A 518 -19.99 1.31 -13.16
C ALA A 518 -19.61 0.21 -12.17
N GLY A 519 -20.59 -0.58 -11.74
CA GLY A 519 -20.33 -1.76 -10.92
C GLY A 519 -21.52 -2.24 -10.13
N ASN A 520 -21.32 -3.34 -9.41
CA ASN A 520 -22.26 -3.94 -8.49
C ASN A 520 -21.58 -5.04 -7.67
N VAL A 521 -22.31 -5.61 -6.73
CA VAL A 521 -21.98 -6.88 -6.06
C VAL A 521 -23.01 -7.95 -6.39
N TRP A 522 -22.62 -9.21 -6.32
CA TRP A 522 -23.49 -10.37 -6.55
C TRP A 522 -23.19 -11.46 -5.54
N LEU A 523 -24.11 -12.38 -5.38
CA LEU A 523 -23.88 -13.64 -4.69
C LEU A 523 -23.43 -14.71 -5.68
N MET A 524 -22.40 -15.48 -5.32
CA MET A 524 -21.95 -16.61 -6.13
C MET A 524 -22.84 -17.86 -5.95
N ARG A 525 -23.65 -17.88 -4.90
CA ARG A 525 -24.65 -18.92 -4.63
C ARG A 525 -26.04 -18.33 -4.59
N LYS A 526 -27.04 -19.14 -4.99
CA LYS A 526 -28.44 -18.77 -4.88
C LYS A 526 -28.80 -18.53 -3.40
N ASP A 527 -29.56 -17.48 -3.16
CA ASP A 527 -30.13 -17.14 -1.86
C ASP A 527 -31.62 -16.87 -2.06
N GLU A 528 -32.46 -17.66 -1.40
CA GLU A 528 -33.93 -17.56 -1.55
C GLU A 528 -34.49 -16.29 -0.89
N ALA A 529 -33.82 -15.79 0.16
CA ALA A 529 -34.22 -14.55 0.80
C ALA A 529 -33.89 -13.31 -0.06
N ARG A 530 -32.99 -13.45 -1.02
CA ARG A 530 -32.54 -12.36 -1.91
C ARG A 530 -32.66 -12.78 -3.38
N PRO A 531 -33.87 -12.79 -3.94
CA PRO A 531 -34.12 -13.17 -5.33
C PRO A 531 -33.35 -12.25 -6.30
N ASN A 532 -32.93 -12.75 -7.46
CA ASN A 532 -32.15 -12.06 -8.49
C ASN A 532 -30.75 -11.58 -8.03
N SER A 533 -30.25 -12.04 -6.88
CA SER A 533 -28.96 -11.65 -6.34
C SER A 533 -27.78 -12.46 -6.90
N GLN A 534 -28.05 -13.62 -7.51
CA GLN A 534 -27.02 -14.52 -8.01
C GLN A 534 -26.33 -13.97 -9.26
N LEU A 535 -25.01 -14.20 -9.36
CA LEU A 535 -24.23 -13.87 -10.55
C LEU A 535 -24.62 -14.80 -11.71
N GLU A 536 -25.21 -14.23 -12.73
CA GLU A 536 -25.56 -14.92 -13.97
C GLU A 536 -25.08 -14.10 -15.18
N LEU A 537 -24.37 -14.73 -16.10
CA LEU A 537 -23.81 -14.03 -17.28
C LEU A 537 -24.89 -13.38 -18.16
N LYS A 538 -26.10 -13.94 -18.19
CA LYS A 538 -27.23 -13.41 -18.98
C LYS A 538 -27.78 -12.10 -18.41
N THR A 539 -27.83 -11.97 -17.09
CA THR A 539 -28.38 -10.81 -16.39
C THR A 539 -27.32 -9.80 -16.02
N PHE A 540 -26.04 -10.19 -16.03
CA PHE A 540 -24.90 -9.37 -15.62
C PHE A 540 -24.92 -7.95 -16.22
N PRO A 541 -25.07 -7.71 -17.55
CA PRO A 541 -25.05 -6.36 -18.10
C PRO A 541 -26.23 -5.49 -17.61
N LYS A 542 -27.39 -6.09 -17.33
CA LYS A 542 -28.58 -5.38 -16.81
C LYS A 542 -28.48 -5.09 -15.32
N GLN A 543 -27.62 -5.79 -14.63
CA GLN A 543 -27.40 -5.64 -13.18
C GLN A 543 -26.18 -4.79 -12.84
N ILE A 544 -25.53 -4.15 -13.81
CA ILE A 544 -24.46 -3.18 -13.56
C ILE A 544 -25.10 -1.81 -13.29
N ALA A 545 -24.96 -1.31 -12.07
CA ALA A 545 -25.30 0.08 -11.78
C ALA A 545 -24.33 1.03 -12.51
N LEU A 546 -24.87 2.09 -13.10
CA LEU A 546 -24.10 3.07 -13.85
C LEU A 546 -24.39 4.47 -13.32
N GLY A 547 -23.35 5.24 -13.08
CA GLY A 547 -23.43 6.62 -12.65
C GLY A 547 -22.42 7.52 -13.35
N THR A 548 -22.76 8.79 -13.49
CA THR A 548 -21.88 9.81 -14.05
C THR A 548 -21.90 11.04 -13.18
N GLY A 549 -21.00 11.99 -13.45
CA GLY A 549 -21.00 13.23 -12.71
C GLY A 549 -19.84 14.14 -13.05
N VAL A 550 -19.81 15.24 -12.32
CA VAL A 550 -18.77 16.26 -12.41
C VAL A 550 -18.21 16.55 -11.03
N GLY A 551 -17.00 17.08 -10.97
CA GLY A 551 -16.42 17.43 -9.68
C GLY A 551 -15.30 18.46 -9.81
N ILE A 552 -14.98 19.07 -8.69
CA ILE A 552 -13.90 20.04 -8.54
C ILE A 552 -12.85 19.45 -7.61
N ARG A 553 -11.59 19.69 -7.95
CA ARG A 553 -10.41 19.31 -7.14
C ARG A 553 -9.59 20.56 -6.87
N TYR A 554 -9.26 20.77 -5.62
CA TYR A 554 -8.29 21.77 -5.21
C TYR A 554 -7.01 21.05 -4.77
N ASP A 555 -6.01 21.05 -5.65
CA ASP A 555 -4.75 20.33 -5.47
C ASP A 555 -3.69 21.28 -4.90
N MET A 556 -3.26 21.01 -3.67
CA MET A 556 -2.25 21.76 -2.92
C MET A 556 -0.88 21.04 -2.90
N ASP A 557 -0.62 20.12 -3.81
CA ASP A 557 0.54 19.22 -3.88
C ASP A 557 0.62 18.20 -2.72
N ILE A 558 0.38 18.66 -1.49
CA ILE A 558 0.40 17.80 -0.28
C ILE A 558 -0.98 17.20 -0.02
N LEU A 559 -2.05 17.92 -0.38
CA LEU A 559 -3.42 17.58 -0.05
C LEU A 559 -4.35 17.97 -1.20
N VAL A 560 -5.29 17.11 -1.54
CA VAL A 560 -6.31 17.36 -2.56
C VAL A 560 -7.68 17.38 -1.90
N PHE A 561 -8.39 18.50 -1.97
CA PHE A 561 -9.81 18.57 -1.60
C PHE A 561 -10.66 18.30 -2.83
N ARG A 562 -11.68 17.49 -2.67
CA ARG A 562 -12.54 17.02 -3.73
C ARG A 562 -14.01 17.21 -3.37
N LEU A 563 -14.78 17.77 -4.30
CA LEU A 563 -16.23 17.83 -4.26
C LEU A 563 -16.79 17.22 -5.54
N ASP A 564 -17.54 16.14 -5.43
CA ASP A 564 -18.15 15.41 -6.54
C ASP A 564 -19.66 15.49 -6.47
N PHE A 565 -20.28 15.66 -7.65
CA PHE A 565 -21.73 15.64 -7.88
C PHE A 565 -22.02 14.47 -8.82
N GLY A 566 -22.65 13.41 -8.31
CA GLY A 566 -22.93 12.20 -9.05
C GLY A 566 -24.42 11.99 -9.27
N ILE A 567 -24.80 11.49 -10.44
CA ILE A 567 -26.17 11.12 -10.78
C ILE A 567 -26.19 9.69 -11.32
N PRO A 568 -27.17 8.85 -10.92
CA PRO A 568 -27.35 7.52 -11.48
C PRO A 568 -27.85 7.63 -12.93
N LEU A 569 -27.37 6.75 -13.79
CA LEU A 569 -27.86 6.56 -15.16
C LEU A 569 -28.64 5.26 -15.28
N HIS A 570 -28.24 4.22 -14.52
CA HIS A 570 -28.88 2.91 -14.52
C HIS A 570 -28.88 2.31 -13.12
N LEU A 571 -30.04 1.81 -12.70
CA LEU A 571 -30.27 1.06 -11.47
C LEU A 571 -30.24 -0.44 -11.79
N PRO A 572 -29.57 -1.28 -10.96
CA PRO A 572 -29.37 -2.70 -11.26
C PRO A 572 -30.63 -3.56 -11.06
N TYR A 573 -31.75 -2.97 -10.70
CA TYR A 573 -33.02 -3.63 -10.44
C TYR A 573 -34.15 -2.99 -11.27
N ASP A 574 -35.25 -3.71 -11.40
CA ASP A 574 -36.40 -3.24 -12.16
C ASP A 574 -37.09 -2.06 -11.45
N THR A 575 -37.46 -1.06 -12.24
CA THR A 575 -38.20 0.13 -11.80
C THR A 575 -39.46 0.30 -12.63
N GLU A 576 -40.30 1.28 -12.28
CA GLU A 576 -41.48 1.63 -13.05
C GLU A 576 -41.15 2.13 -14.47
N ARG A 577 -39.89 2.54 -14.71
CA ARG A 577 -39.44 2.99 -16.02
C ARG A 577 -38.79 1.87 -16.81
N SER A 578 -39.31 1.60 -17.98
CA SER A 578 -38.75 0.61 -18.91
C SER A 578 -37.51 1.13 -19.64
N GLY A 579 -36.62 0.21 -20.05
CA GLY A 579 -35.38 0.50 -20.78
C GLY A 579 -34.13 0.51 -19.93
N TYR A 580 -32.99 0.72 -20.58
CA TYR A 580 -31.70 0.67 -19.87
C TYR A 580 -31.55 1.85 -18.88
N TYR A 581 -31.94 3.05 -19.28
CA TYR A 581 -31.93 4.25 -18.40
C TYR A 581 -33.21 4.30 -17.55
N ASN A 582 -33.24 3.46 -16.53
CA ASN A 582 -34.45 3.15 -15.75
C ASN A 582 -34.56 3.99 -14.45
N VAL A 583 -33.80 5.05 -14.32
CA VAL A 583 -33.82 5.93 -13.13
C VAL A 583 -35.13 6.68 -13.04
N THR A 584 -35.79 6.61 -11.87
CA THR A 584 -37.02 7.31 -11.54
C THR A 584 -36.79 8.43 -10.54
N GLY A 585 -37.74 9.33 -10.39
CA GLY A 585 -37.66 10.46 -9.45
C GLY A 585 -37.06 11.75 -10.05
N SER A 586 -36.99 12.80 -9.23
CA SER A 586 -36.45 14.09 -9.66
C SER A 586 -34.92 14.09 -9.62
N PHE A 587 -34.31 14.93 -10.45
CA PHE A 587 -32.85 15.13 -10.48
C PHE A 587 -32.25 15.36 -9.09
N MET A 588 -32.87 16.23 -8.29
CA MET A 588 -32.37 16.58 -6.95
C MET A 588 -32.46 15.42 -5.95
N LYS A 589 -33.42 14.50 -6.09
CA LYS A 589 -33.49 13.30 -5.25
C LYS A 589 -32.38 12.30 -5.56
N ASN A 590 -31.95 12.29 -6.81
CA ASN A 590 -30.93 11.34 -7.30
C ASN A 590 -29.52 11.94 -7.27
N LEU A 591 -29.35 13.19 -6.88
CA LEU A 591 -28.05 13.85 -6.83
C LEU A 591 -27.27 13.41 -5.58
N GLY A 592 -26.21 12.67 -5.80
CA GLY A 592 -25.21 12.36 -4.75
C GLY A 592 -24.15 13.45 -4.66
N ILE A 593 -23.93 13.99 -3.47
CA ILE A 593 -22.89 14.99 -3.21
C ILE A 593 -21.85 14.36 -2.29
N HIS A 594 -20.59 14.37 -2.72
CA HIS A 594 -19.49 13.78 -1.96
C HIS A 594 -18.36 14.77 -1.77
N PHE A 595 -18.08 15.11 -0.52
CA PHE A 595 -16.86 15.79 -0.13
C PHE A 595 -15.83 14.74 0.33
N ALA A 596 -14.61 14.85 -0.16
CA ALA A 596 -13.54 13.92 0.23
C ALA A 596 -12.16 14.56 0.12
N ILE A 597 -11.18 13.93 0.77
CA ILE A 597 -9.77 14.30 0.71
C ILE A 597 -9.04 13.22 -0.09
N GLY A 598 -8.19 13.65 -1.03
CA GLY A 598 -7.49 12.79 -1.96
C GLY A 598 -8.26 12.50 -3.26
N TYR A 599 -7.57 11.86 -4.21
CA TYR A 599 -8.20 11.35 -5.42
C TYR A 599 -9.00 10.08 -5.12
N PRO A 600 -10.07 9.76 -5.90
CA PRO A 600 -10.91 8.58 -5.64
C PRO A 600 -10.16 7.26 -5.88
N PHE A 601 -9.17 7.29 -6.76
CA PHE A 601 -8.29 6.17 -7.10
C PHE A 601 -7.01 6.66 -7.79
#